data_99dfe37cb3ca448b59f4e72453152c45
#
_entry.id   99dfe37cb3ca448b59f4e72453152c45
#
_cell.length_a   1.000
_cell.length_b   1.000
_cell.length_c   1.000
_cell.angle_alpha   90.00
_cell.angle_beta   90.00
_cell.angle_gamma   90.00
#
_symmetry.space_group_name_H-M   'P 1'
#
loop_
_entity.id
_entity.type
_entity.pdbx_description
1 polymer ?
#
loop_
_entity_poly.entity_id
_entity_poly.type
_entity_poly.pdbx_seq_one_letter_code
_entity_poly.pdbx_strand_id
1 'polypeptide(L)'
;DRLRLYAVTDRKWLAEGETLETVVETLVRSGVTCVQLREKHASDEEIISEGKKLNEICRKHHVPLIVNDRPDLAKKIGAAGVHVGLSDMGIEKARELLGEDFIIGGSAHNVKEALQAQKAGADYIGCGAVFGSQTKSDVTTLAKEELCAICEAVEIPVVAIGGITAENIKELTGTGIDGVAVVSGLFAAKDKPEMVRRFLKAFEMKKVLTIAGSDCSGGAGIQADLKTMAANGVYGMSAVMALTAQNTTGVQGIMEVTPEFAGQQIDSIFTDIRPDAVKIGMLSSGEIIHVVAEKLKEYQAEHIVLDPVMVSTSGHRLIQKDAEQSLKKELFPLAELITPNIPEAEVLSGRKIKNAQDMESAAEKIVEEYGCAVLLKGGHRINDANDFLCTGEKKVWICGERVENPNTHGTGCTLSSAIASNLAKGAGMEEAVQKAKEYLTEALKEQLDLGAGSGPMDHTPVSYTHLRAHDTRGNLVCRLLLE
;
A
#
# COMPACT_ATOMS: atom_id res chain seq x y z
N ASP A 1 9.50 5.50 -11.24
CA ASP A 1 8.76 6.78 -11.30
C ASP A 1 8.43 7.28 -12.71
N ARG A 2 9.27 6.99 -13.75
CA ARG A 2 9.03 7.47 -15.13
C ARG A 2 7.83 6.82 -15.85
N LEU A 3 7.31 5.71 -15.38
CA LEU A 3 6.17 4.99 -15.97
C LEU A 3 4.86 5.13 -15.17
N ARG A 4 4.86 5.93 -14.10
CA ARG A 4 3.76 6.04 -13.15
C ARG A 4 2.43 6.44 -13.79
N LEU A 5 2.43 7.48 -14.64
CA LEU A 5 1.29 7.90 -15.44
C LEU A 5 1.73 8.13 -16.89
N TYR A 6 1.36 7.22 -17.74
CA TYR A 6 1.78 7.10 -19.11
C TYR A 6 0.65 7.50 -20.06
N ALA A 7 0.75 8.64 -20.72
CA ALA A 7 -0.24 9.12 -21.67
C ALA A 7 0.03 8.52 -23.06
N VAL A 8 -0.93 7.83 -23.64
CA VAL A 8 -0.87 7.31 -25.02
C VAL A 8 -1.76 8.16 -25.90
N THR A 9 -1.21 8.76 -26.95
CA THR A 9 -1.93 9.69 -27.83
C THR A 9 -2.98 8.96 -28.69
N ASP A 10 -4.11 9.62 -28.91
CA ASP A 10 -5.12 9.23 -29.89
C ASP A 10 -5.95 10.45 -30.29
N ARG A 11 -5.79 10.89 -31.54
CA ARG A 11 -6.43 12.11 -32.10
C ARG A 11 -7.94 12.11 -32.02
N LYS A 12 -8.59 10.95 -32.03
CA LYS A 12 -10.05 10.86 -31.98
C LYS A 12 -10.66 11.45 -30.70
N TRP A 13 -9.85 11.65 -29.65
CA TRP A 13 -10.28 12.19 -28.37
C TRP A 13 -9.97 13.68 -28.18
N LEU A 14 -9.39 14.34 -29.19
CA LEU A 14 -9.15 15.78 -29.14
C LEU A 14 -10.47 16.53 -29.28
N ALA A 15 -10.65 17.56 -28.46
CA ALA A 15 -11.78 18.47 -28.59
C ALA A 15 -11.58 19.45 -29.78
N GLU A 16 -12.63 20.12 -30.21
CA GLU A 16 -12.55 21.11 -31.26
C GLU A 16 -11.56 22.23 -30.86
N GLY A 17 -10.60 22.51 -31.74
CA GLY A 17 -9.55 23.50 -31.53
C GLY A 17 -8.34 23.00 -30.74
N GLU A 18 -8.33 21.77 -30.24
CA GLU A 18 -7.16 21.15 -29.62
C GLU A 18 -6.23 20.52 -30.67
N THR A 19 -4.91 20.58 -30.39
CA THR A 19 -3.88 19.83 -31.12
C THR A 19 -3.18 18.85 -30.19
N LEU A 20 -2.50 17.86 -30.75
CA LEU A 20 -1.73 16.91 -29.90
C LEU A 20 -0.66 17.65 -29.08
N GLU A 21 -0.01 18.65 -29.68
CA GLU A 21 1.02 19.46 -29.03
C GLU A 21 0.46 20.19 -27.80
N THR A 22 -0.68 20.89 -27.94
CA THR A 22 -1.29 21.65 -26.83
C THR A 22 -1.77 20.75 -25.71
N VAL A 23 -2.34 19.60 -26.06
CA VAL A 23 -2.82 18.62 -25.09
C VAL A 23 -1.65 17.93 -24.37
N VAL A 24 -0.64 17.47 -25.11
CA VAL A 24 0.54 16.83 -24.51
C VAL A 24 1.28 17.81 -23.60
N GLU A 25 1.46 19.07 -24.00
CA GLU A 25 2.09 20.09 -23.15
C GLU A 25 1.31 20.29 -21.85
N THR A 26 -0.02 20.36 -21.93
CA THR A 26 -0.89 20.45 -20.74
C THR A 26 -0.73 19.23 -19.84
N LEU A 27 -0.75 18.02 -20.39
CA LEU A 27 -0.62 16.78 -19.64
C LEU A 27 0.75 16.65 -18.93
N VAL A 28 1.86 16.92 -19.64
CA VAL A 28 3.20 16.81 -19.03
C VAL A 28 3.44 17.89 -17.97
N ARG A 29 2.93 19.11 -18.17
CA ARG A 29 2.97 20.18 -17.14
C ARG A 29 2.17 19.84 -15.91
N SER A 30 1.14 19.00 -16.04
CA SER A 30 0.27 18.58 -14.94
C SER A 30 0.80 17.35 -14.20
N GLY A 31 1.86 16.67 -14.70
CA GLY A 31 2.50 15.57 -14.00
C GLY A 31 2.47 14.21 -14.70
N VAL A 32 2.07 14.13 -15.97
CA VAL A 32 2.29 12.92 -16.79
C VAL A 32 3.77 12.61 -16.85
N THR A 33 4.14 11.36 -16.64
CA THR A 33 5.54 10.94 -16.47
C THR A 33 6.14 10.25 -17.70
N CYS A 34 5.31 9.85 -18.67
CA CYS A 34 5.70 9.26 -19.95
C CYS A 34 4.65 9.58 -21.02
N VAL A 35 5.07 9.77 -22.25
CA VAL A 35 4.16 9.99 -23.40
C VAL A 35 4.47 8.98 -24.50
N GLN A 36 3.45 8.35 -25.08
CA GLN A 36 3.57 7.51 -26.27
C GLN A 36 2.88 8.17 -27.46
N LEU A 37 3.64 8.42 -28.52
CA LEU A 37 3.08 8.81 -29.80
C LEU A 37 2.58 7.57 -30.54
N ARG A 38 1.25 7.49 -30.68
CA ARG A 38 0.58 6.40 -31.36
C ARG A 38 -0.28 6.93 -32.48
N GLU A 39 0.22 6.78 -33.72
CA GLU A 39 -0.46 7.17 -34.96
C GLU A 39 -0.57 5.95 -35.89
N LYS A 40 -1.80 5.49 -36.13
CA LYS A 40 -2.03 4.26 -36.92
C LYS A 40 -2.23 4.52 -38.42
N HIS A 41 -2.58 5.74 -38.79
CA HIS A 41 -3.06 6.06 -40.16
C HIS A 41 -2.28 7.24 -40.79
N ALA A 42 -1.32 7.83 -40.07
CA ALA A 42 -0.49 8.91 -40.60
C ALA A 42 0.70 8.38 -41.41
N SER A 43 1.19 9.18 -42.37
CA SER A 43 2.40 8.88 -43.10
C SER A 43 3.66 8.99 -42.21
N ASP A 44 4.75 8.39 -42.64
CA ASP A 44 6.02 8.47 -41.92
C ASP A 44 6.50 9.92 -41.75
N GLU A 45 6.32 10.76 -42.75
CA GLU A 45 6.67 12.18 -42.72
C GLU A 45 5.85 12.93 -41.65
N GLU A 46 4.55 12.68 -41.56
CA GLU A 46 3.65 13.25 -40.59
C GLU A 46 4.04 12.82 -39.16
N ILE A 47 4.30 11.52 -38.96
CA ILE A 47 4.73 10.98 -37.66
C ILE A 47 6.07 11.59 -37.25
N ILE A 48 7.03 11.74 -38.16
CA ILE A 48 8.33 12.35 -37.85
C ILE A 48 8.16 13.84 -37.51
N SER A 49 7.38 14.57 -38.31
CA SER A 49 7.17 16.01 -38.09
C SER A 49 6.53 16.28 -36.73
N GLU A 50 5.45 15.57 -36.42
CA GLU A 50 4.74 15.70 -35.15
C GLU A 50 5.55 15.15 -33.99
N GLY A 51 6.17 13.99 -34.18
CA GLY A 51 7.02 13.38 -33.16
C GLY A 51 8.16 14.27 -32.70
N LYS A 52 8.78 15.03 -33.61
CA LYS A 52 9.82 16.01 -33.27
C LYS A 52 9.28 17.13 -32.37
N LYS A 53 8.09 17.68 -32.68
CA LYS A 53 7.45 18.73 -31.85
C LYS A 53 7.09 18.20 -30.46
N LEU A 54 6.48 17.01 -30.40
CA LEU A 54 6.15 16.37 -29.12
C LEU A 54 7.40 16.03 -28.31
N ASN A 55 8.47 15.58 -28.97
CA ASN A 55 9.74 15.29 -28.31
C ASN A 55 10.38 16.54 -27.71
N GLU A 56 10.29 17.68 -28.40
CA GLU A 56 10.76 18.97 -27.87
C GLU A 56 9.98 19.36 -26.59
N ILE A 57 8.64 19.26 -26.62
CA ILE A 57 7.78 19.50 -25.46
C ILE A 57 8.16 18.55 -24.31
N CYS A 58 8.25 17.25 -24.59
CA CYS A 58 8.56 16.24 -23.58
C CYS A 58 9.95 16.45 -22.95
N ARG A 59 10.97 16.74 -23.76
CA ARG A 59 12.34 17.03 -23.28
C ARG A 59 12.41 18.27 -22.39
N LYS A 60 11.67 19.32 -22.72
CA LYS A 60 11.58 20.54 -21.90
C LYS A 60 11.07 20.26 -20.49
N HIS A 61 10.24 19.23 -20.34
CA HIS A 61 9.66 18.80 -19.06
C HIS A 61 10.31 17.54 -18.48
N HIS A 62 11.42 17.06 -19.06
CA HIS A 62 12.12 15.85 -18.64
C HIS A 62 11.27 14.57 -18.68
N VAL A 63 10.29 14.52 -19.57
CA VAL A 63 9.39 13.37 -19.79
C VAL A 63 9.87 12.59 -21.02
N PRO A 64 10.03 11.26 -20.98
CA PRO A 64 10.39 10.47 -22.15
C PRO A 64 9.23 10.43 -23.16
N LEU A 65 9.56 10.60 -24.46
CA LEU A 65 8.67 10.29 -25.58
C LEU A 65 8.99 8.90 -26.10
N ILE A 66 8.00 8.05 -26.17
CA ILE A 66 8.06 6.67 -26.73
C ILE A 66 7.27 6.66 -28.05
N VAL A 67 7.77 6.00 -29.08
CA VAL A 67 7.07 5.82 -30.34
C VAL A 67 6.43 4.44 -30.38
N ASN A 68 5.19 4.35 -30.85
CA ASN A 68 4.49 3.06 -30.96
C ASN A 68 4.90 2.32 -32.24
N ASP A 69 5.32 1.04 -32.12
CA ASP A 69 5.56 0.04 -33.19
C ASP A 69 6.63 0.39 -34.26
N ARG A 70 7.23 1.58 -34.21
CA ARG A 70 8.13 2.07 -35.27
C ARG A 70 9.53 2.48 -34.72
N PRO A 71 10.41 1.50 -34.46
CA PRO A 71 11.77 1.80 -33.96
C PRO A 71 12.61 2.65 -34.95
N ASP A 72 12.39 2.48 -36.24
CA ASP A 72 13.03 3.29 -37.28
C ASP A 72 12.67 4.78 -37.19
N LEU A 73 11.41 5.08 -36.89
CA LEU A 73 10.94 6.46 -36.70
C LEU A 73 11.35 7.02 -35.32
N ALA A 74 11.40 6.19 -34.28
CA ALA A 74 11.88 6.64 -32.97
C ALA A 74 13.30 7.25 -33.05
N LYS A 75 14.19 6.64 -33.82
CA LYS A 75 15.54 7.14 -34.08
C LYS A 75 15.53 8.45 -34.86
N LYS A 76 14.70 8.59 -35.92
CA LYS A 76 14.60 9.80 -36.75
C LYS A 76 13.99 10.98 -35.98
N ILE A 77 13.08 10.70 -35.03
CA ILE A 77 12.46 11.70 -34.14
C ILE A 77 13.42 12.14 -33.05
N GLY A 78 14.38 11.28 -32.66
CA GLY A 78 15.21 11.44 -31.48
C GLY A 78 14.44 11.19 -30.19
N ALA A 79 13.41 10.31 -30.25
CA ALA A 79 12.61 9.90 -29.12
C ALA A 79 13.44 9.10 -28.09
N ALA A 80 12.92 8.98 -26.86
CA ALA A 80 13.60 8.24 -25.79
C ALA A 80 13.50 6.71 -25.99
N GLY A 81 12.52 6.23 -26.77
CA GLY A 81 12.34 4.80 -26.98
C GLY A 81 11.19 4.43 -27.89
N VAL A 82 10.89 3.13 -27.87
CA VAL A 82 9.81 2.52 -28.65
C VAL A 82 9.02 1.54 -27.77
N HIS A 83 7.74 1.40 -28.05
CA HIS A 83 6.91 0.30 -27.53
C HIS A 83 6.44 -0.58 -28.68
N VAL A 84 6.72 -1.88 -28.61
CA VAL A 84 6.38 -2.85 -29.66
C VAL A 84 5.35 -3.85 -29.17
N GLY A 85 4.37 -4.15 -30.04
CA GLY A 85 3.37 -5.20 -29.80
C GLY A 85 3.92 -6.60 -30.07
N LEU A 86 3.15 -7.63 -29.69
CA LEU A 86 3.52 -9.03 -29.89
C LEU A 86 3.62 -9.45 -31.35
N SER A 87 2.84 -8.81 -32.24
CA SER A 87 2.79 -9.10 -33.67
C SER A 87 3.75 -8.27 -34.52
N ASP A 88 4.43 -7.30 -33.90
CA ASP A 88 5.25 -6.32 -34.59
C ASP A 88 6.74 -6.77 -34.64
N MET A 89 7.63 -5.86 -34.98
CA MET A 89 9.06 -6.13 -34.92
C MET A 89 9.44 -6.58 -33.51
N GLY A 90 10.00 -7.77 -33.36
CA GLY A 90 10.35 -8.31 -32.05
C GLY A 90 11.26 -7.39 -31.26
N ILE A 91 11.18 -7.46 -29.94
CA ILE A 91 11.97 -6.66 -28.98
C ILE A 91 13.47 -6.76 -29.28
N GLU A 92 13.97 -7.95 -29.58
CA GLU A 92 15.39 -8.20 -29.93
C GLU A 92 15.81 -7.38 -31.14
N LYS A 93 15.00 -7.36 -32.21
CA LYS A 93 15.31 -6.56 -33.43
C LYS A 93 15.22 -5.06 -33.15
N ALA A 94 14.29 -4.63 -32.30
CA ALA A 94 14.23 -3.22 -31.90
C ALA A 94 15.49 -2.84 -31.10
N ARG A 95 15.99 -3.72 -30.24
CA ARG A 95 17.24 -3.51 -29.48
C ARG A 95 18.46 -3.46 -30.41
N GLU A 96 18.56 -4.37 -31.38
CA GLU A 96 19.61 -4.36 -32.39
C GLU A 96 19.64 -3.06 -33.22
N LEU A 97 18.45 -2.53 -33.58
CA LEU A 97 18.36 -1.31 -34.37
C LEU A 97 18.67 -0.03 -33.59
N LEU A 98 18.24 0.03 -32.33
CA LEU A 98 18.29 1.24 -31.52
C LEU A 98 19.49 1.30 -30.57
N GLY A 99 20.00 0.15 -30.11
CA GLY A 99 21.09 0.06 -29.13
C GLY A 99 20.60 0.15 -27.69
N GLU A 100 21.52 0.14 -26.74
CA GLU A 100 21.26 0.07 -25.30
C GLU A 100 20.70 1.37 -24.68
N ASP A 101 20.94 2.52 -25.33
CA ASP A 101 20.52 3.83 -24.81
C ASP A 101 19.03 4.11 -24.98
N PHE A 102 18.31 3.30 -25.77
CA PHE A 102 16.88 3.48 -26.03
C PHE A 102 16.04 2.61 -25.11
N ILE A 103 14.94 3.19 -24.63
CA ILE A 103 13.92 2.47 -23.84
C ILE A 103 13.08 1.61 -24.79
N ILE A 104 13.01 0.31 -24.53
CA ILE A 104 12.17 -0.61 -25.29
C ILE A 104 11.10 -1.20 -24.39
N GLY A 105 9.83 -0.87 -24.67
CA GLY A 105 8.67 -1.49 -24.08
C GLY A 105 8.13 -2.64 -24.93
N GLY A 106 7.60 -3.67 -24.27
CA GLY A 106 6.92 -4.78 -24.92
C GLY A 106 5.52 -4.98 -24.36
N SER A 107 4.57 -5.48 -25.18
CA SER A 107 3.25 -5.91 -24.69
C SER A 107 3.31 -7.34 -24.15
N ALA A 108 2.52 -7.65 -23.12
CA ALA A 108 2.33 -9.00 -22.60
C ALA A 108 0.91 -9.19 -22.05
N HIS A 109 0.34 -10.41 -22.20
CA HIS A 109 -1.02 -10.76 -21.78
C HIS A 109 -1.03 -11.94 -20.80
N ASN A 110 0.11 -12.53 -20.51
CA ASN A 110 0.31 -13.62 -19.53
C ASN A 110 1.75 -13.69 -19.09
N VAL A 111 2.01 -14.46 -18.02
CA VAL A 111 3.34 -14.63 -17.42
C VAL A 111 4.38 -15.09 -18.45
N LYS A 112 4.03 -16.02 -19.34
CA LYS A 112 4.96 -16.54 -20.35
C LYS A 112 5.44 -15.46 -21.32
N GLU A 113 4.53 -14.65 -21.82
CA GLU A 113 4.85 -13.52 -22.71
C GLU A 113 5.68 -12.45 -21.99
N ALA A 114 5.36 -12.16 -20.73
CA ALA A 114 6.10 -11.22 -19.91
C ALA A 114 7.57 -11.66 -19.70
N LEU A 115 7.80 -12.91 -19.34
CA LEU A 115 9.14 -13.48 -19.22
C LEU A 115 9.90 -13.51 -20.54
N GLN A 116 9.21 -13.78 -21.65
CA GLN A 116 9.82 -13.73 -22.99
C GLN A 116 10.22 -12.30 -23.37
N ALA A 117 9.37 -11.30 -23.10
CA ALA A 117 9.67 -9.90 -23.34
C ALA A 117 10.88 -9.43 -22.52
N GLN A 118 10.94 -9.78 -21.23
CA GLN A 118 12.08 -9.47 -20.38
C GLN A 118 13.37 -10.12 -20.91
N LYS A 119 13.32 -11.41 -21.28
CA LYS A 119 14.49 -12.12 -21.84
C LYS A 119 14.96 -11.53 -23.17
N ALA A 120 14.04 -11.04 -23.99
CA ALA A 120 14.33 -10.38 -25.26
C ALA A 120 14.93 -8.96 -25.11
N GLY A 121 15.07 -8.45 -23.88
CA GLY A 121 15.67 -7.16 -23.58
C GLY A 121 14.70 -5.99 -23.51
N ALA A 122 13.45 -6.22 -23.14
CA ALA A 122 12.51 -5.12 -22.81
C ALA A 122 12.93 -4.45 -21.50
N ASP A 123 12.80 -3.11 -21.45
CA ASP A 123 13.03 -2.31 -20.25
C ASP A 123 11.76 -2.18 -19.39
N TYR A 124 10.59 -2.40 -19.97
CA TYR A 124 9.30 -2.46 -19.28
C TYR A 124 8.29 -3.23 -20.12
N ILE A 125 7.21 -3.67 -19.50
CA ILE A 125 6.09 -4.31 -20.21
C ILE A 125 4.77 -3.58 -19.97
N GLY A 126 3.95 -3.53 -21.02
CA GLY A 126 2.56 -3.06 -20.98
C GLY A 126 1.61 -4.25 -20.94
N CYS A 127 0.81 -4.37 -19.88
CA CYS A 127 -0.11 -5.48 -19.67
C CYS A 127 -1.58 -5.01 -19.76
N GLY A 128 -2.38 -5.66 -20.56
CA GLY A 128 -3.80 -5.33 -20.71
C GLY A 128 -4.50 -6.05 -21.86
N ALA A 129 -5.82 -5.79 -22.04
CA ALA A 129 -6.60 -4.74 -21.34
C ALA A 129 -7.05 -5.21 -19.94
N VAL A 130 -6.78 -4.39 -18.91
CA VAL A 130 -7.18 -4.74 -17.52
C VAL A 130 -8.66 -4.47 -17.25
N PHE A 131 -9.26 -3.51 -17.97
CA PHE A 131 -10.69 -3.27 -18.03
C PHE A 131 -11.12 -3.20 -19.48
N GLY A 132 -12.40 -3.44 -19.81
CA GLY A 132 -12.90 -3.41 -21.18
C GLY A 132 -12.49 -2.12 -21.92
N SER A 133 -11.87 -2.23 -23.10
CA SER A 133 -11.34 -1.10 -23.84
C SER A 133 -12.31 -0.57 -24.88
N GLN A 134 -12.61 0.74 -24.87
CA GLN A 134 -13.36 1.43 -25.95
C GLN A 134 -12.47 1.73 -27.18
N THR A 135 -11.17 1.48 -27.09
CA THR A 135 -10.18 1.83 -28.13
C THR A 135 -9.75 0.66 -28.99
N LYS A 136 -9.98 -0.58 -28.54
CA LYS A 136 -9.73 -1.83 -29.29
C LYS A 136 -10.90 -2.77 -29.07
N SER A 137 -11.55 -3.22 -30.16
CA SER A 137 -12.73 -4.10 -30.16
C SER A 137 -12.44 -5.59 -29.89
N ASP A 138 -11.17 -6.03 -30.00
CA ASP A 138 -10.79 -7.44 -30.03
C ASP A 138 -9.87 -7.87 -28.89
N VAL A 139 -9.97 -7.22 -27.71
CA VAL A 139 -9.05 -7.48 -26.58
C VAL A 139 -9.78 -8.27 -25.50
N THR A 140 -9.27 -9.46 -25.20
CA THR A 140 -9.63 -10.22 -24.00
C THR A 140 -9.20 -9.45 -22.76
N THR A 141 -10.09 -9.31 -21.77
CA THR A 141 -9.77 -8.65 -20.51
C THR A 141 -8.77 -9.51 -19.72
N LEU A 142 -7.69 -8.90 -19.28
CA LEU A 142 -6.69 -9.52 -18.40
C LEU A 142 -7.25 -9.56 -16.97
N ALA A 143 -7.34 -10.75 -16.39
CA ALA A 143 -7.78 -10.91 -15.00
C ALA A 143 -6.77 -10.28 -14.03
N LYS A 144 -7.26 -9.79 -12.89
CA LYS A 144 -6.42 -9.17 -11.85
C LYS A 144 -5.37 -10.15 -11.31
N GLU A 145 -5.76 -11.40 -11.14
CA GLU A 145 -4.89 -12.50 -10.66
C GLU A 145 -3.73 -12.76 -11.63
N GLU A 146 -4.00 -12.73 -12.94
CA GLU A 146 -2.94 -12.88 -13.96
C GLU A 146 -2.02 -11.65 -13.99
N LEU A 147 -2.55 -10.44 -13.77
CA LEU A 147 -1.73 -9.23 -13.66
C LEU A 147 -0.80 -9.30 -12.44
N CYS A 148 -1.29 -9.77 -11.29
CA CYS A 148 -0.45 -10.02 -10.10
C CYS A 148 0.65 -11.04 -10.42
N ALA A 149 0.29 -12.17 -11.02
CA ALA A 149 1.25 -13.22 -11.39
C ALA A 149 2.33 -12.71 -12.38
N ILE A 150 1.96 -11.83 -13.31
CA ILE A 150 2.92 -11.16 -14.19
C ILE A 150 3.89 -10.28 -13.37
N CYS A 151 3.36 -9.43 -12.50
CA CYS A 151 4.19 -8.53 -11.67
C CYS A 151 5.15 -9.30 -10.76
N GLU A 152 4.75 -10.45 -10.25
CA GLU A 152 5.59 -11.33 -9.42
C GLU A 152 6.67 -12.08 -10.23
N ALA A 153 6.40 -12.37 -11.50
CA ALA A 153 7.26 -13.19 -12.33
C ALA A 153 8.43 -12.41 -12.97
N VAL A 154 8.28 -11.09 -13.17
CA VAL A 154 9.28 -10.27 -13.88
C VAL A 154 10.00 -9.31 -12.96
N GLU A 155 11.25 -8.96 -13.33
CA GLU A 155 12.05 -7.96 -12.62
C GLU A 155 11.97 -6.55 -13.22
N ILE A 156 11.41 -6.42 -14.42
CA ILE A 156 11.25 -5.15 -15.13
C ILE A 156 9.89 -4.52 -14.82
N PRO A 157 9.75 -3.17 -14.88
CA PRO A 157 8.52 -2.48 -14.58
C PRO A 157 7.32 -2.97 -15.40
N VAL A 158 6.16 -3.05 -14.76
CA VAL A 158 4.88 -3.43 -15.36
C VAL A 158 3.93 -2.25 -15.38
N VAL A 159 3.40 -1.92 -16.55
CA VAL A 159 2.43 -0.85 -16.77
C VAL A 159 1.09 -1.45 -17.19
N ALA A 160 0.04 -1.24 -16.41
CA ALA A 160 -1.30 -1.68 -16.78
C ALA A 160 -1.91 -0.75 -17.84
N ILE A 161 -2.64 -1.32 -18.81
CA ILE A 161 -3.30 -0.56 -19.87
C ILE A 161 -4.69 -1.15 -20.18
N GLY A 162 -5.59 -0.30 -20.67
CA GLY A 162 -6.91 -0.68 -21.20
C GLY A 162 -8.06 -0.38 -20.24
N GLY A 163 -8.93 0.55 -20.63
CA GLY A 163 -10.14 0.93 -19.92
C GLY A 163 -9.94 1.59 -18.56
N ILE A 164 -8.72 2.04 -18.25
CA ILE A 164 -8.38 2.62 -16.94
C ILE A 164 -8.94 4.04 -16.85
N THR A 165 -9.67 4.33 -15.77
CA THR A 165 -10.22 5.64 -15.40
C THR A 165 -9.79 6.01 -13.98
N ALA A 166 -9.98 7.28 -13.60
CA ALA A 166 -9.69 7.74 -12.25
C ALA A 166 -10.59 7.08 -11.17
N GLU A 167 -11.72 6.49 -11.57
CA GLU A 167 -12.65 5.79 -10.69
C GLU A 167 -12.23 4.34 -10.44
N ASN A 168 -11.81 3.62 -11.51
CA ASN A 168 -11.49 2.19 -11.41
C ASN A 168 -10.00 1.88 -11.13
N ILE A 169 -9.09 2.84 -11.28
CA ILE A 169 -7.65 2.65 -11.05
C ILE A 169 -7.35 2.08 -9.65
N LYS A 170 -8.17 2.40 -8.65
CA LYS A 170 -8.04 1.87 -7.28
C LYS A 170 -8.17 0.34 -7.20
N GLU A 171 -8.86 -0.29 -8.16
CA GLU A 171 -8.99 -1.75 -8.24
C GLU A 171 -7.67 -2.44 -8.59
N LEU A 172 -6.71 -1.69 -9.16
CA LEU A 172 -5.36 -2.15 -9.45
C LEU A 172 -4.40 -2.02 -8.25
N THR A 173 -4.86 -1.48 -7.13
CA THR A 173 -4.07 -1.40 -5.90
C THR A 173 -3.69 -2.79 -5.42
N GLY A 174 -2.41 -2.99 -5.08
CA GLY A 174 -1.89 -4.26 -4.58
C GLY A 174 -1.58 -5.30 -5.67
N THR A 175 -1.68 -4.95 -6.97
CA THR A 175 -1.31 -5.86 -8.07
C THR A 175 0.20 -5.90 -8.35
N GLY A 176 0.97 -4.95 -7.81
CA GLY A 176 2.41 -4.86 -8.06
C GLY A 176 2.80 -4.06 -9.31
N ILE A 177 1.85 -3.40 -10.00
CA ILE A 177 2.17 -2.55 -11.15
C ILE A 177 2.95 -1.29 -10.74
N ASP A 178 3.84 -0.85 -11.63
CA ASP A 178 4.64 0.38 -11.47
C ASP A 178 3.95 1.63 -12.02
N GLY A 179 2.92 1.45 -12.84
CA GLY A 179 2.17 2.55 -13.43
C GLY A 179 1.00 2.12 -14.31
N VAL A 180 0.34 3.13 -14.87
CA VAL A 180 -0.78 2.93 -15.78
C VAL A 180 -0.60 3.72 -17.07
N ALA A 181 -0.95 3.10 -18.21
CA ALA A 181 -1.05 3.75 -19.50
C ALA A 181 -2.51 4.10 -19.80
N VAL A 182 -2.76 5.37 -20.08
CA VAL A 182 -4.11 5.92 -20.22
C VAL A 182 -4.24 6.64 -21.56
N VAL A 183 -5.31 6.35 -22.29
CA VAL A 183 -5.66 6.99 -23.57
C VAL A 183 -6.85 7.94 -23.34
N SER A 184 -8.07 7.44 -23.48
CA SER A 184 -9.30 8.24 -23.41
C SER A 184 -9.47 8.94 -22.05
N GLY A 185 -9.08 8.30 -20.95
CA GLY A 185 -9.19 8.88 -19.62
C GLY A 185 -8.44 10.22 -19.44
N LEU A 186 -7.38 10.46 -20.24
CA LEU A 186 -6.64 11.72 -20.24
C LEU A 186 -7.05 12.63 -21.41
N PHE A 187 -7.10 12.10 -22.63
CA PHE A 187 -7.32 12.92 -23.83
C PHE A 187 -8.75 13.42 -23.97
N ALA A 188 -9.77 12.65 -23.55
CA ALA A 188 -11.17 13.07 -23.57
C ALA A 188 -11.58 13.93 -22.37
N ALA A 189 -10.73 14.09 -21.37
CA ALA A 189 -11.04 14.85 -20.17
C ALA A 189 -11.24 16.34 -20.48
N LYS A 190 -12.30 16.95 -19.96
CA LYS A 190 -12.56 18.40 -20.08
C LYS A 190 -11.53 19.22 -19.29
N ASP A 191 -11.24 18.80 -18.06
CA ASP A 191 -10.18 19.37 -17.21
C ASP A 191 -9.04 18.35 -17.12
N LYS A 192 -8.07 18.48 -18.03
CA LYS A 192 -6.93 17.56 -18.10
C LYS A 192 -5.99 17.67 -16.90
N PRO A 193 -5.67 18.88 -16.38
CA PRO A 193 -4.90 19.02 -15.15
C PRO A 193 -5.52 18.32 -13.94
N GLU A 194 -6.82 18.49 -13.73
CA GLU A 194 -7.52 17.82 -12.64
C GLU A 194 -7.52 16.30 -12.82
N MET A 195 -7.73 15.83 -14.04
CA MET A 195 -7.70 14.40 -14.32
C MET A 195 -6.33 13.78 -14.04
N VAL A 196 -5.23 14.45 -14.43
CA VAL A 196 -3.87 14.02 -14.09
C VAL A 196 -3.68 13.95 -12.57
N ARG A 197 -4.12 14.97 -11.82
CA ARG A 197 -4.06 14.94 -10.34
C ARG A 197 -4.81 13.75 -9.75
N ARG A 198 -6.00 13.44 -10.26
CA ARG A 198 -6.80 12.29 -9.79
C ARG A 198 -6.11 10.95 -10.05
N PHE A 199 -5.50 10.77 -11.23
CA PHE A 199 -4.70 9.59 -11.51
C PHE A 199 -3.49 9.48 -10.59
N LEU A 200 -2.73 10.56 -10.40
CA LEU A 200 -1.52 10.56 -9.58
C LEU A 200 -1.84 10.29 -8.10
N LYS A 201 -2.98 10.80 -7.62
CA LYS A 201 -3.44 10.55 -6.24
C LYS A 201 -3.60 9.05 -5.94
N ALA A 202 -3.95 8.23 -6.94
CA ALA A 202 -4.05 6.78 -6.77
C ALA A 202 -2.70 6.09 -6.48
N PHE A 203 -1.59 6.73 -6.84
CA PHE A 203 -0.22 6.27 -6.57
C PHE A 203 0.42 6.97 -5.35
N GLU A 204 -0.29 7.85 -4.67
CA GLU A 204 0.25 8.48 -3.45
C GLU A 204 0.45 7.41 -2.38
N MET A 205 1.66 7.44 -1.79
CA MET A 205 1.96 6.60 -0.64
C MET A 205 0.99 6.93 0.49
N LYS A 206 0.27 5.92 0.96
CA LYS A 206 -0.66 6.06 2.08
C LYS A 206 0.10 6.27 3.38
N LYS A 207 -0.49 7.04 4.28
CA LYS A 207 0.11 7.50 5.52
C LYS A 207 -0.69 6.99 6.71
N VAL A 208 -0.02 6.37 7.66
CA VAL A 208 -0.66 5.82 8.86
C VAL A 208 0.04 6.38 10.09
N LEU A 209 -0.76 6.89 11.03
CA LEU A 209 -0.28 7.37 12.32
C LEU A 209 -0.45 6.28 13.38
N THR A 210 0.61 5.94 14.11
CA THR A 210 0.46 5.25 15.39
C THR A 210 0.49 6.21 16.56
N ILE A 211 -0.45 6.06 17.48
CA ILE A 211 -0.55 6.77 18.75
C ILE A 211 -0.38 5.72 19.85
N ALA A 212 0.83 5.60 20.41
CA ALA A 212 1.16 4.52 21.36
C ALA A 212 2.41 4.81 22.17
N GLY A 213 2.69 3.96 23.15
CA GLY A 213 3.96 3.94 23.86
C GLY A 213 5.10 3.38 23.00
N SER A 214 6.33 3.74 23.38
CA SER A 214 7.57 3.26 22.78
C SER A 214 8.06 2.01 23.52
N ASP A 215 8.49 0.99 22.78
CA ASP A 215 9.26 -0.15 23.30
C ASP A 215 10.70 -0.04 22.79
N CYS A 216 11.64 0.34 23.66
CA CYS A 216 13.04 0.55 23.26
C CYS A 216 13.75 -0.73 22.80
N SER A 217 13.21 -1.92 23.09
CA SER A 217 13.72 -3.19 22.55
C SER A 217 13.25 -3.47 21.11
N GLY A 218 12.28 -2.71 20.63
CA GLY A 218 11.84 -2.73 19.24
C GLY A 218 10.83 -3.82 18.89
N GLY A 219 10.35 -4.60 19.87
CA GLY A 219 9.46 -5.74 19.64
C GLY A 219 7.98 -5.39 19.66
N ALA A 220 7.60 -4.29 20.32
CA ALA A 220 6.20 -3.85 20.44
C ALA A 220 6.10 -2.32 20.29
N GLY A 221 4.96 -1.74 20.68
CA GLY A 221 4.72 -0.30 20.65
C GLY A 221 4.95 0.33 19.28
N ILE A 222 5.29 1.63 19.27
CA ILE A 222 5.49 2.36 18.02
C ILE A 222 6.56 1.75 17.12
N GLN A 223 7.57 1.06 17.67
CA GLN A 223 8.63 0.43 16.90
C GLN A 223 8.11 -0.74 16.06
N ALA A 224 7.30 -1.63 16.64
CA ALA A 224 6.64 -2.69 15.91
C ALA A 224 5.64 -2.13 14.90
N ASP A 225 4.89 -1.08 15.29
CA ASP A 225 3.92 -0.42 14.42
C ASP A 225 4.60 0.16 13.17
N LEU A 226 5.67 0.93 13.31
CA LEU A 226 6.39 1.55 12.20
C LEU A 226 7.05 0.53 11.28
N LYS A 227 7.64 -0.55 11.83
CA LYS A 227 8.18 -1.67 11.04
C LYS A 227 7.07 -2.34 10.24
N THR A 228 5.93 -2.62 10.87
CA THR A 228 4.75 -3.21 10.22
C THR A 228 4.21 -2.31 9.11
N MET A 229 4.07 -1.01 9.36
CA MET A 229 3.62 -0.03 8.37
C MET A 229 4.55 0.01 7.15
N ALA A 230 5.88 0.06 7.38
CA ALA A 230 6.88 0.02 6.33
C ALA A 230 6.80 -1.27 5.50
N ALA A 231 6.71 -2.44 6.15
CA ALA A 231 6.55 -3.73 5.49
C ALA A 231 5.24 -3.85 4.69
N ASN A 232 4.18 -3.15 5.13
CA ASN A 232 2.90 -3.06 4.40
C ASN A 232 2.86 -1.94 3.34
N GLY A 233 3.99 -1.29 3.03
CA GLY A 233 4.11 -0.31 1.95
C GLY A 233 3.39 1.02 2.21
N VAL A 234 3.24 1.44 3.47
CA VAL A 234 2.69 2.74 3.84
C VAL A 234 3.71 3.58 4.61
N TYR A 235 3.58 4.91 4.54
CA TYR A 235 4.39 5.82 5.33
C TYR A 235 3.90 5.84 6.78
N GLY A 236 4.71 5.32 7.71
CA GLY A 236 4.39 5.29 9.13
C GLY A 236 4.85 6.56 9.84
N MET A 237 3.96 7.15 10.64
CA MET A 237 4.22 8.27 11.54
C MET A 237 3.88 7.86 12.95
N SER A 238 4.46 8.52 13.97
CA SER A 238 4.19 8.19 15.36
C SER A 238 4.01 9.42 16.25
N ALA A 239 2.98 9.37 17.11
CA ALA A 239 2.82 10.22 18.26
C ALA A 239 3.09 9.38 19.52
N VAL A 240 4.16 9.70 20.25
CA VAL A 240 4.66 8.90 21.37
C VAL A 240 3.95 9.32 22.65
N MET A 241 3.26 8.38 23.31
CA MET A 241 2.48 8.64 24.51
C MET A 241 3.24 8.31 25.80
N ALA A 242 4.20 7.39 25.74
CA ALA A 242 5.09 7.03 26.82
C ALA A 242 6.40 6.45 26.29
N LEU A 243 7.49 6.65 27.01
CA LEU A 243 8.76 5.95 26.79
C LEU A 243 8.88 4.81 27.80
N THR A 244 9.29 3.62 27.36
CA THR A 244 9.59 2.53 28.28
C THR A 244 11.06 2.16 28.28
N ALA A 245 11.61 1.89 29.44
CA ALA A 245 12.83 1.11 29.60
C ALA A 245 12.41 -0.36 29.67
N GLN A 246 12.48 -1.05 28.54
CA GLN A 246 11.90 -2.39 28.33
C GLN A 246 12.85 -3.27 27.54
N ASN A 247 12.80 -4.57 27.81
CA ASN A 247 13.45 -5.62 27.04
C ASN A 247 12.57 -6.88 26.98
N THR A 248 13.06 -7.97 26.40
CA THR A 248 12.31 -9.22 26.26
C THR A 248 11.92 -9.89 27.58
N THR A 249 12.55 -9.48 28.71
CA THR A 249 12.28 -10.04 30.05
C THR A 249 11.32 -9.19 30.88
N GLY A 250 11.00 -7.96 30.46
CA GLY A 250 10.02 -7.10 31.14
C GLY A 250 10.26 -5.61 31.02
N VAL A 251 9.41 -4.83 31.67
CA VAL A 251 9.43 -3.37 31.75
C VAL A 251 10.07 -2.93 33.05
N GLN A 252 11.18 -2.17 32.98
CA GLN A 252 11.92 -1.67 34.12
C GLN A 252 11.53 -0.24 34.51
N GLY A 253 10.98 0.53 33.57
CA GLY A 253 10.57 1.91 33.83
C GLY A 253 9.67 2.46 32.75
N ILE A 254 8.83 3.40 33.12
CA ILE A 254 7.90 4.10 32.20
C ILE A 254 8.02 5.60 32.45
N MET A 255 8.15 6.39 31.41
CA MET A 255 8.08 7.85 31.43
C MET A 255 6.94 8.29 30.49
N GLU A 256 5.88 8.82 31.06
CA GLU A 256 4.75 9.36 30.29
C GLU A 256 5.09 10.73 29.70
N VAL A 257 4.54 11.05 28.53
CA VAL A 257 4.53 12.42 28.00
C VAL A 257 3.39 13.20 28.67
N THR A 258 3.52 14.54 28.70
CA THR A 258 2.39 15.34 29.20
C THR A 258 1.23 15.33 28.23
N PRO A 259 -0.04 15.46 28.69
CA PRO A 259 -1.20 15.57 27.81
C PRO A 259 -1.06 16.67 26.75
N GLU A 260 -0.52 17.83 27.13
CA GLU A 260 -0.28 18.94 26.22
C GLU A 260 0.69 18.55 25.09
N PHE A 261 1.78 17.84 25.42
CA PHE A 261 2.76 17.43 24.42
C PHE A 261 2.22 16.30 23.54
N ALA A 262 1.39 15.40 24.07
CA ALA A 262 0.66 14.42 23.30
C ALA A 262 -0.20 15.09 22.23
N GLY A 263 -0.97 16.12 22.61
CA GLY A 263 -1.78 16.94 21.68
C GLY A 263 -0.92 17.63 20.62
N GLN A 264 0.20 18.25 21.01
CA GLN A 264 1.12 18.95 20.10
C GLN A 264 1.72 18.02 19.03
N GLN A 265 2.05 16.76 19.38
CA GLN A 265 2.52 15.78 18.41
C GLN A 265 1.44 15.47 17.36
N ILE A 266 0.19 15.27 17.80
CA ILE A 266 -0.95 14.99 16.91
C ILE A 266 -1.21 16.21 16.02
N ASP A 267 -1.24 17.41 16.57
CA ASP A 267 -1.42 18.66 15.82
C ASP A 267 -0.36 18.82 14.72
N SER A 268 0.91 18.59 15.06
CA SER A 268 2.03 18.72 14.13
C SER A 268 1.90 17.77 12.94
N ILE A 269 1.36 16.56 13.17
CA ILE A 269 1.16 15.56 12.12
C ILE A 269 -0.07 15.92 11.25
N PHE A 270 -1.23 16.18 11.87
CA PHE A 270 -2.46 16.41 11.12
C PHE A 270 -2.46 17.71 10.32
N THR A 271 -1.72 18.72 10.76
CA THR A 271 -1.63 20.03 10.06
C THR A 271 -0.68 20.03 8.87
N ASP A 272 0.21 19.04 8.75
CA ASP A 272 1.19 18.93 7.66
C ASP A 272 1.00 17.63 6.86
N ILE A 273 1.24 16.47 7.47
CA ILE A 273 1.13 15.15 6.83
C ILE A 273 -0.11 14.41 7.33
N ARG A 274 -1.29 14.83 6.90
CA ARG A 274 -2.55 14.23 7.34
C ARG A 274 -2.56 12.72 7.10
N PRO A 275 -2.80 11.89 8.15
CA PRO A 275 -2.90 10.43 8.02
C PRO A 275 -4.13 9.99 7.22
N ASP A 276 -4.01 8.88 6.48
CA ASP A 276 -5.13 8.18 5.84
C ASP A 276 -5.78 7.15 6.81
N ALA A 277 -5.06 6.72 7.86
CA ALA A 277 -5.58 5.87 8.94
C ALA A 277 -4.81 6.11 10.24
N VAL A 278 -5.41 5.74 11.36
CA VAL A 278 -4.81 5.86 12.70
C VAL A 278 -4.85 4.51 13.42
N LYS A 279 -3.71 4.08 13.96
CA LYS A 279 -3.65 2.96 14.91
C LYS A 279 -3.45 3.53 16.32
N ILE A 280 -4.25 3.10 17.27
CA ILE A 280 -4.07 3.43 18.67
C ILE A 280 -3.64 2.16 19.41
N GLY A 281 -2.53 2.28 20.15
CA GLY A 281 -2.04 1.22 21.02
C GLY A 281 -2.22 1.56 22.49
N MET A 282 -1.19 1.22 23.32
CA MET A 282 -1.22 1.47 24.75
C MET A 282 -1.24 2.97 25.08
N LEU A 283 -2.27 3.39 25.80
CA LEU A 283 -2.40 4.70 26.43
C LEU A 283 -2.47 4.50 27.94
N SER A 284 -1.68 5.23 28.71
CA SER A 284 -1.46 4.96 30.12
C SER A 284 -2.44 5.67 31.06
N SER A 285 -2.89 6.88 30.71
CA SER A 285 -3.71 7.73 31.60
C SER A 285 -5.01 8.22 30.94
N GLY A 286 -6.01 8.51 31.77
CA GLY A 286 -7.28 9.08 31.33
C GLY A 286 -7.11 10.47 30.68
N GLU A 287 -6.17 11.27 31.16
CA GLU A 287 -5.88 12.61 30.61
C GLU A 287 -5.31 12.53 29.18
N ILE A 288 -4.39 11.61 28.93
CA ILE A 288 -3.84 11.35 27.58
C ILE A 288 -4.96 10.85 26.67
N ILE A 289 -5.79 9.91 27.13
CA ILE A 289 -6.93 9.39 26.36
C ILE A 289 -7.89 10.51 25.96
N HIS A 290 -8.20 11.41 26.90
CA HIS A 290 -9.04 12.56 26.65
C HIS A 290 -8.49 13.45 25.53
N VAL A 291 -7.22 13.85 25.63
CA VAL A 291 -6.58 14.71 24.62
C VAL A 291 -6.52 14.00 23.25
N VAL A 292 -6.18 12.72 23.21
CA VAL A 292 -6.18 11.94 21.95
C VAL A 292 -7.58 11.93 21.34
N ALA A 293 -8.62 11.69 22.14
CA ALA A 293 -10.00 11.67 21.65
C ALA A 293 -10.45 13.03 21.11
N GLU A 294 -10.11 14.13 21.82
CA GLU A 294 -10.41 15.49 21.36
C GLU A 294 -9.74 15.80 20.02
N LYS A 295 -8.44 15.48 19.89
CA LYS A 295 -7.68 15.72 18.66
C LYS A 295 -8.19 14.90 17.48
N LEU A 296 -8.51 13.63 17.69
CA LEU A 296 -9.07 12.78 16.62
C LEU A 296 -10.45 13.28 16.15
N LYS A 297 -11.27 13.82 17.05
CA LYS A 297 -12.54 14.46 16.70
C LYS A 297 -12.33 15.78 15.96
N GLU A 298 -11.44 16.64 16.46
CA GLU A 298 -11.09 17.94 15.87
C GLU A 298 -10.66 17.78 14.41
N TYR A 299 -9.78 16.83 14.15
CA TYR A 299 -9.26 16.56 12.81
C TYR A 299 -10.13 15.62 11.98
N GLN A 300 -11.25 15.11 12.50
CA GLN A 300 -12.10 14.14 11.82
C GLN A 300 -11.26 12.99 11.27
N ALA A 301 -10.51 12.34 12.15
CA ALA A 301 -9.65 11.22 11.78
C ALA A 301 -10.47 10.04 11.28
N GLU A 302 -10.02 9.42 10.19
CA GLU A 302 -10.67 8.29 9.54
C GLU A 302 -9.90 6.99 9.81
N HIS A 303 -10.54 5.83 9.61
CA HIS A 303 -9.94 4.51 9.73
C HIS A 303 -9.15 4.29 11.02
N ILE A 304 -9.81 4.50 12.17
CA ILE A 304 -9.21 4.35 13.49
C ILE A 304 -9.28 2.88 13.92
N VAL A 305 -8.12 2.23 14.04
CA VAL A 305 -7.96 0.88 14.61
C VAL A 305 -7.37 0.99 16.00
N LEU A 306 -8.10 0.50 17.00
CA LEU A 306 -7.68 0.58 18.40
C LEU A 306 -7.43 -0.81 18.97
N ASP A 307 -6.19 -1.05 19.41
CA ASP A 307 -5.83 -2.23 20.20
C ASP A 307 -6.00 -1.90 21.70
N PRO A 308 -7.03 -2.43 22.38
CA PRO A 308 -7.34 -2.04 23.74
C PRO A 308 -6.43 -2.72 24.75
N VAL A 309 -5.16 -2.35 24.77
CA VAL A 309 -4.12 -2.95 25.61
C VAL A 309 -4.42 -2.66 27.08
N MET A 310 -5.12 -3.57 27.76
CA MET A 310 -5.50 -3.47 29.18
C MET A 310 -4.68 -4.38 30.08
N VAL A 311 -4.22 -5.51 29.53
CA VAL A 311 -3.52 -6.55 30.28
C VAL A 311 -2.31 -7.02 29.48
N SER A 312 -1.14 -7.11 30.12
CA SER A 312 0.05 -7.69 29.48
C SER A 312 -0.13 -9.17 29.19
N THR A 313 0.68 -9.72 28.30
CA THR A 313 0.76 -11.18 28.06
C THR A 313 1.06 -11.98 29.33
N SER A 314 1.75 -11.37 30.29
CA SER A 314 2.02 -11.96 31.62
C SER A 314 0.87 -11.81 32.64
N GLY A 315 -0.28 -11.23 32.24
CA GLY A 315 -1.47 -11.06 33.10
C GLY A 315 -1.45 -9.83 34.00
N HIS A 316 -0.43 -8.98 33.91
CA HIS A 316 -0.39 -7.73 34.69
C HIS A 316 -1.30 -6.67 34.06
N ARG A 317 -2.09 -5.99 34.88
CA ARG A 317 -2.93 -4.88 34.44
C ARG A 317 -2.03 -3.69 34.04
N LEU A 318 -2.16 -3.25 32.79
CA LEU A 318 -1.35 -2.17 32.21
C LEU A 318 -2.05 -0.80 32.22
N ILE A 319 -3.37 -0.80 32.48
CA ILE A 319 -4.20 0.41 32.46
C ILE A 319 -4.85 0.63 33.84
N GLN A 320 -4.95 1.85 34.27
CA GLN A 320 -5.68 2.23 35.48
C GLN A 320 -7.19 2.17 35.23
N LYS A 321 -8.00 2.09 36.32
CA LYS A 321 -9.47 1.94 36.21
C LYS A 321 -10.14 3.15 35.55
N ASP A 322 -9.66 4.35 35.87
CA ASP A 322 -10.13 5.60 35.29
C ASP A 322 -9.80 5.69 33.78
N ALA A 323 -8.60 5.31 33.39
CA ALA A 323 -8.18 5.25 32.00
C ALA A 323 -8.98 4.20 31.18
N GLU A 324 -9.36 3.06 31.79
CA GLU A 324 -10.26 2.08 31.16
C GLU A 324 -11.64 2.69 30.86
N GLN A 325 -12.19 3.47 31.80
CA GLN A 325 -13.48 4.13 31.59
C GLN A 325 -13.41 5.20 30.51
N SER A 326 -12.34 6.01 30.50
CA SER A 326 -12.11 7.02 29.44
C SER A 326 -11.97 6.36 28.07
N LEU A 327 -11.23 5.25 27.98
CA LEU A 327 -11.07 4.48 26.73
C LEU A 327 -12.42 4.06 26.16
N LYS A 328 -13.29 3.46 26.98
CA LYS A 328 -14.62 3.00 26.60
C LYS A 328 -15.56 4.13 26.19
N LYS A 329 -15.50 5.24 26.91
CA LYS A 329 -16.41 6.37 26.73
C LYS A 329 -15.99 7.31 25.60
N GLU A 330 -14.68 7.52 25.39
CA GLU A 330 -14.19 8.60 24.55
C GLU A 330 -13.54 8.11 23.25
N LEU A 331 -12.83 6.95 23.25
CA LEU A 331 -12.14 6.45 22.09
C LEU A 331 -12.86 5.32 21.34
N PHE A 332 -13.56 4.41 22.04
CA PHE A 332 -14.30 3.34 21.35
C PHE A 332 -15.35 3.87 20.37
N PRO A 333 -16.13 4.92 20.70
CA PRO A 333 -17.08 5.50 19.75
C PRO A 333 -16.45 6.15 18.51
N LEU A 334 -15.14 6.41 18.53
CA LEU A 334 -14.38 6.95 17.40
C LEU A 334 -13.70 5.84 16.58
N ALA A 335 -13.51 4.67 17.16
CA ALA A 335 -12.85 3.56 16.50
C ALA A 335 -13.76 2.93 15.43
N GLU A 336 -13.21 2.68 14.26
CA GLU A 336 -13.85 1.85 13.24
C GLU A 336 -13.75 0.37 13.63
N LEU A 337 -12.62 -0.02 14.24
CA LEU A 337 -12.36 -1.38 14.71
C LEU A 337 -11.60 -1.36 16.04
N ILE A 338 -12.03 -2.19 16.98
CA ILE A 338 -11.22 -2.56 18.15
C ILE A 338 -10.76 -4.02 18.07
N THR A 339 -9.57 -4.32 18.60
CA THR A 339 -8.94 -5.65 18.45
C THR A 339 -8.64 -6.33 19.80
N PRO A 340 -9.64 -6.59 20.65
CA PRO A 340 -9.41 -7.20 21.96
C PRO A 340 -8.98 -8.66 21.85
N ASN A 341 -8.07 -9.09 22.72
CA ASN A 341 -7.82 -10.50 22.99
C ASN A 341 -8.93 -11.09 23.91
N ILE A 342 -8.93 -12.42 24.15
CA ILE A 342 -9.96 -13.07 24.97
C ILE A 342 -10.06 -12.46 26.39
N PRO A 343 -8.97 -12.25 27.17
CA PRO A 343 -9.03 -11.59 28.47
C PRO A 343 -9.63 -10.19 28.43
N GLU A 344 -9.27 -9.39 27.43
CA GLU A 344 -9.80 -8.04 27.22
C GLU A 344 -11.28 -8.08 26.84
N ALA A 345 -11.67 -8.97 25.95
CA ALA A 345 -13.08 -9.17 25.57
C ALA A 345 -13.95 -9.64 26.75
N GLU A 346 -13.42 -10.46 27.66
CA GLU A 346 -14.10 -10.83 28.93
C GLU A 346 -14.37 -9.60 29.81
N VAL A 347 -13.40 -8.68 29.91
CA VAL A 347 -13.55 -7.41 30.63
C VAL A 347 -14.57 -6.50 29.97
N LEU A 348 -14.49 -6.36 28.64
CA LEU A 348 -15.38 -5.49 27.87
C LEU A 348 -16.81 -5.98 27.84
N SER A 349 -17.03 -7.27 27.64
CA SER A 349 -18.37 -7.87 27.55
C SER A 349 -18.97 -8.21 28.91
N GLY A 350 -18.16 -8.32 29.96
CA GLY A 350 -18.56 -8.87 31.27
C GLY A 350 -18.94 -10.36 31.23
N ARG A 351 -18.53 -11.09 30.17
CA ARG A 351 -18.83 -12.50 29.96
C ARG A 351 -17.56 -13.34 29.98
N LYS A 352 -17.65 -14.57 30.46
CA LYS A 352 -16.56 -15.56 30.37
C LYS A 352 -16.58 -16.21 29.00
N ILE A 353 -15.40 -16.38 28.39
CA ILE A 353 -15.21 -16.98 27.07
C ILE A 353 -14.48 -18.30 27.21
N LYS A 354 -15.16 -19.42 26.88
CA LYS A 354 -14.62 -20.76 26.97
C LYS A 354 -14.56 -21.48 25.63
N ASN A 355 -15.38 -21.08 24.68
CA ASN A 355 -15.54 -21.69 23.37
C ASN A 355 -15.87 -20.65 22.29
N ALA A 356 -15.99 -21.08 21.03
CA ALA A 356 -16.29 -20.21 19.89
C ALA A 356 -17.63 -19.45 20.03
N GLN A 357 -18.66 -20.11 20.56
CA GLN A 357 -19.98 -19.49 20.74
C GLN A 357 -19.96 -18.39 21.80
N ASP A 358 -19.14 -18.55 22.86
CA ASP A 358 -18.93 -17.50 23.85
C ASP A 358 -18.18 -16.31 23.22
N MET A 359 -17.21 -16.55 22.29
CA MET A 359 -16.52 -15.51 21.54
C MET A 359 -17.50 -14.69 20.68
N GLU A 360 -18.37 -15.37 19.94
CA GLU A 360 -19.39 -14.71 19.12
C GLU A 360 -20.30 -13.83 19.99
N SER A 361 -20.84 -14.40 21.07
CA SER A 361 -21.73 -13.67 21.99
C SER A 361 -21.05 -12.49 22.69
N ALA A 362 -19.76 -12.59 22.99
CA ALA A 362 -19.01 -11.50 23.61
C ALA A 362 -18.76 -10.39 22.58
N ALA A 363 -18.36 -10.72 21.35
CA ALA A 363 -18.14 -9.76 20.30
C ALA A 363 -19.42 -8.99 19.92
N GLU A 364 -20.55 -9.71 19.79
CA GLU A 364 -21.86 -9.08 19.55
C GLU A 364 -22.23 -8.06 20.63
N LYS A 365 -22.05 -8.43 21.89
CA LYS A 365 -22.32 -7.55 23.01
C LYS A 365 -21.43 -6.30 22.99
N ILE A 366 -20.15 -6.45 22.64
CA ILE A 366 -19.22 -5.34 22.57
C ILE A 366 -19.62 -4.38 21.42
N VAL A 367 -19.99 -4.91 20.24
CA VAL A 367 -20.50 -4.11 19.13
C VAL A 367 -21.75 -3.35 19.52
N GLU A 368 -22.71 -4.02 20.19
CA GLU A 368 -23.96 -3.39 20.65
C GLU A 368 -23.70 -2.27 21.67
N GLU A 369 -22.76 -2.49 22.60
CA GLU A 369 -22.49 -1.54 23.68
C GLU A 369 -21.67 -0.32 23.24
N TYR A 370 -20.71 -0.50 22.32
CA TYR A 370 -19.76 0.57 21.96
C TYR A 370 -19.95 1.11 20.54
N GLY A 371 -20.72 0.45 19.68
CA GLY A 371 -21.05 0.92 18.33
C GLY A 371 -19.90 0.83 17.30
N CYS A 372 -18.82 0.12 17.63
CA CYS A 372 -17.66 -0.10 16.73
C CYS A 372 -17.53 -1.58 16.33
N ALA A 373 -16.88 -1.86 15.21
CA ALA A 373 -16.55 -3.24 14.84
C ALA A 373 -15.54 -3.86 15.84
N VAL A 374 -15.58 -5.18 15.98
CA VAL A 374 -14.72 -5.94 16.90
C VAL A 374 -14.03 -7.08 16.16
N LEU A 375 -12.72 -7.14 16.26
CA LEU A 375 -11.93 -8.33 15.95
C LEU A 375 -11.51 -8.99 17.27
N LEU A 376 -12.26 -10.00 17.72
CA LEU A 376 -11.91 -10.76 18.92
C LEU A 376 -10.82 -11.77 18.56
N LYS A 377 -9.61 -11.54 19.08
CA LYS A 377 -8.42 -12.36 18.80
C LYS A 377 -8.50 -13.69 19.55
N GLY A 378 -8.38 -14.81 18.82
CA GLY A 378 -8.26 -16.16 19.38
C GLY A 378 -6.84 -16.48 19.87
N GLY A 379 -6.52 -17.74 19.99
CA GLY A 379 -5.15 -18.22 20.22
C GLY A 379 -4.68 -18.32 21.67
N HIS A 380 -5.37 -17.73 22.66
CA HIS A 380 -4.93 -17.76 24.06
C HIS A 380 -5.46 -18.96 24.88
N ARG A 381 -6.58 -19.58 24.50
CA ARG A 381 -7.23 -20.67 25.26
C ARG A 381 -7.87 -21.76 24.42
N ILE A 382 -8.10 -21.49 23.14
CA ILE A 382 -8.69 -22.42 22.17
C ILE A 382 -7.55 -22.90 21.29
N ASN A 383 -7.50 -24.20 20.96
CA ASN A 383 -6.37 -24.81 20.24
C ASN A 383 -6.22 -24.37 18.77
N ASP A 384 -6.85 -23.27 18.38
CA ASP A 384 -6.75 -22.67 17.04
C ASP A 384 -6.30 -21.21 17.11
N ALA A 385 -5.87 -20.67 15.99
CA ALA A 385 -5.47 -19.27 15.82
C ALA A 385 -6.56 -18.45 15.13
N ASN A 386 -7.82 -18.88 15.19
CA ASN A 386 -8.92 -18.20 14.52
C ASN A 386 -9.38 -16.98 15.30
N ASP A 387 -9.62 -15.90 14.59
CA ASP A 387 -10.16 -14.66 15.14
C ASP A 387 -11.61 -14.47 14.66
N PHE A 388 -12.43 -13.80 15.44
CA PHE A 388 -13.82 -13.53 15.10
C PHE A 388 -14.05 -12.05 14.84
N LEU A 389 -14.39 -11.70 13.58
CA LEU A 389 -14.75 -10.34 13.17
C LEU A 389 -16.26 -10.16 13.24
N CYS A 390 -16.72 -9.15 13.99
CA CYS A 390 -18.11 -8.72 14.08
C CYS A 390 -18.20 -7.22 13.77
N THR A 391 -18.93 -6.84 12.70
CA THR A 391 -19.13 -5.44 12.28
C THR A 391 -20.54 -4.92 12.57
N GLY A 392 -21.36 -5.69 13.29
CA GLY A 392 -22.79 -5.43 13.44
C GLY A 392 -23.63 -5.94 12.25
N GLU A 393 -23.17 -5.76 11.03
CA GLU A 393 -23.84 -6.28 9.83
C GLU A 393 -23.35 -7.68 9.44
N LYS A 394 -22.04 -7.92 9.62
CA LYS A 394 -21.36 -9.17 9.23
C LYS A 394 -20.70 -9.84 10.43
N LYS A 395 -20.69 -11.14 10.41
CA LYS A 395 -20.03 -12.03 11.38
C LYS A 395 -19.19 -13.03 10.60
N VAL A 396 -17.86 -12.96 10.76
CA VAL A 396 -16.93 -13.77 9.96
C VAL A 396 -15.84 -14.34 10.85
N TRP A 397 -15.60 -15.63 10.73
CA TRP A 397 -14.41 -16.27 11.30
C TRP A 397 -13.24 -16.10 10.36
N ILE A 398 -12.19 -15.45 10.83
CA ILE A 398 -10.92 -15.28 10.13
C ILE A 398 -10.02 -16.46 10.55
N CYS A 399 -9.88 -17.41 9.66
CA CYS A 399 -9.05 -18.58 9.90
C CYS A 399 -7.56 -18.22 9.90
N GLY A 400 -6.80 -18.76 10.82
CA GLY A 400 -5.37 -18.58 10.92
C GLY A 400 -4.64 -19.90 11.20
N GLU A 401 -3.47 -20.05 10.60
CA GLU A 401 -2.56 -21.13 10.95
C GLU A 401 -1.92 -20.84 12.31
N ARG A 402 -1.89 -21.84 13.20
CA ARG A 402 -1.15 -21.71 14.45
C ARG A 402 0.32 -21.98 14.21
N VAL A 403 1.11 -20.96 14.35
CA VAL A 403 2.59 -21.05 14.30
C VAL A 403 3.12 -21.27 15.72
N GLU A 404 3.87 -22.34 15.93
CA GLU A 404 4.59 -22.56 17.18
C GLU A 404 5.84 -21.68 17.23
N ASN A 405 5.72 -20.54 17.89
CA ASN A 405 6.82 -19.59 18.07
C ASN A 405 6.77 -19.06 19.52
N PRO A 406 7.83 -19.19 20.33
CA PRO A 406 7.88 -18.61 21.68
C PRO A 406 7.97 -17.08 21.66
N ASN A 407 8.41 -16.50 20.52
CA ASN A 407 8.65 -15.09 20.35
C ASN A 407 7.38 -14.40 19.79
N THR A 408 6.45 -14.10 20.68
CA THR A 408 5.14 -13.52 20.34
C THR A 408 4.98 -12.08 20.82
N HIS A 409 6.07 -11.46 21.26
CA HIS A 409 6.03 -10.07 21.73
C HIS A 409 5.70 -9.12 20.59
N GLY A 410 4.64 -8.32 20.77
CA GLY A 410 4.18 -7.34 19.78
C GLY A 410 3.20 -7.87 18.72
N THR A 411 2.72 -9.11 18.81
CA THR A 411 1.73 -9.67 17.84
C THR A 411 0.47 -8.82 17.73
N GLY A 412 -0.05 -8.29 18.86
CA GLY A 412 -1.22 -7.39 18.87
C GLY A 412 -0.94 -6.07 18.14
N CYS A 413 0.19 -5.43 18.45
CA CYS A 413 0.63 -4.20 17.77
C CYS A 413 0.80 -4.42 16.26
N THR A 414 1.44 -5.52 15.88
CA THR A 414 1.65 -5.90 14.47
C THR A 414 0.32 -6.12 13.74
N LEU A 415 -0.60 -6.89 14.31
CA LEU A 415 -1.91 -7.15 13.68
C LEU A 415 -2.70 -5.85 13.47
N SER A 416 -2.85 -5.04 14.52
CA SER A 416 -3.63 -3.80 14.46
C SER A 416 -3.01 -2.76 13.50
N SER A 417 -1.68 -2.67 13.44
CA SER A 417 -0.98 -1.78 12.49
C SER A 417 -1.06 -2.25 11.04
N ALA A 418 -1.04 -3.57 10.80
CA ALA A 418 -1.24 -4.14 9.48
C ALA A 418 -2.70 -3.91 9.00
N ILE A 419 -3.70 -4.04 9.89
CA ILE A 419 -5.09 -3.71 9.58
C ILE A 419 -5.23 -2.23 9.22
N ALA A 420 -4.70 -1.32 10.03
CA ALA A 420 -4.73 0.12 9.74
C ALA A 420 -4.05 0.45 8.41
N SER A 421 -2.94 -0.21 8.09
CA SER A 421 -2.23 -0.06 6.82
C SER A 421 -3.07 -0.51 5.63
N ASN A 422 -3.81 -1.61 5.75
CA ASN A 422 -4.67 -2.12 4.68
C ASN A 422 -5.93 -1.25 4.50
N LEU A 423 -6.54 -0.76 5.58
CA LEU A 423 -7.63 0.21 5.52
C LEU A 423 -7.19 1.52 4.85
N ALA A 424 -6.01 2.05 5.19
CA ALA A 424 -5.44 3.23 4.54
C ALA A 424 -5.29 3.04 3.02
N LYS A 425 -4.97 1.83 2.56
CA LYS A 425 -4.87 1.47 1.14
C LYS A 425 -6.24 1.29 0.47
N GLY A 426 -7.35 1.38 1.21
CA GLY A 426 -8.72 1.29 0.71
C GLY A 426 -9.29 -0.13 0.68
N ALA A 427 -8.67 -1.10 1.35
CA ALA A 427 -9.25 -2.42 1.53
C ALA A 427 -10.52 -2.34 2.39
N GLY A 428 -11.51 -3.18 2.11
CA GLY A 428 -12.67 -3.36 2.99
C GLY A 428 -12.24 -4.01 4.31
N MET A 429 -13.07 -3.87 5.36
CA MET A 429 -12.75 -4.34 6.72
C MET A 429 -12.33 -5.82 6.76
N GLU A 430 -13.10 -6.71 6.14
CA GLU A 430 -12.84 -8.15 6.11
C GLU A 430 -11.50 -8.46 5.39
N GLU A 431 -11.28 -7.85 4.23
CA GLU A 431 -10.04 -7.99 3.46
C GLU A 431 -8.83 -7.43 4.23
N ALA A 432 -8.99 -6.28 4.89
CA ALA A 432 -7.92 -5.66 5.68
C ALA A 432 -7.48 -6.56 6.85
N VAL A 433 -8.43 -7.20 7.52
CA VAL A 433 -8.17 -8.14 8.62
C VAL A 433 -7.52 -9.42 8.09
N GLN A 434 -8.04 -9.99 7.00
CA GLN A 434 -7.50 -11.21 6.40
C GLN A 434 -6.03 -11.03 5.98
N LYS A 435 -5.71 -9.97 5.24
CA LYS A 435 -4.33 -9.64 4.83
C LYS A 435 -3.40 -9.39 6.02
N ALA A 436 -3.90 -8.73 7.06
CA ALA A 436 -3.12 -8.51 8.28
C ALA A 436 -2.81 -9.81 9.02
N LYS A 437 -3.77 -10.76 9.02
CA LYS A 437 -3.59 -12.09 9.61
C LYS A 437 -2.55 -12.92 8.85
N GLU A 438 -2.60 -12.89 7.52
CA GLU A 438 -1.62 -13.54 6.64
C GLU A 438 -0.22 -12.98 6.89
N TYR A 439 -0.07 -11.65 6.88
CA TYR A 439 1.20 -10.98 7.18
C TYR A 439 1.76 -11.37 8.58
N LEU A 440 0.91 -11.37 9.61
CA LEU A 440 1.31 -11.78 10.96
C LEU A 440 1.77 -13.23 11.00
N THR A 441 1.07 -14.11 10.30
CA THR A 441 1.41 -15.54 10.23
C THR A 441 2.81 -15.74 9.60
N GLU A 442 3.10 -15.05 8.50
CA GLU A 442 4.42 -15.11 7.87
C GLU A 442 5.52 -14.52 8.79
N ALA A 443 5.25 -13.38 9.45
CA ALA A 443 6.18 -12.81 10.40
C ALA A 443 6.50 -13.74 11.58
N LEU A 444 5.55 -14.56 12.02
CA LEU A 444 5.75 -15.57 13.05
C LEU A 444 6.54 -16.79 12.55
N LYS A 445 6.42 -17.17 11.27
CA LYS A 445 7.15 -18.31 10.68
C LYS A 445 8.64 -18.09 10.60
N GLU A 446 9.11 -16.84 10.53
CA GLU A 446 10.56 -16.52 10.45
C GLU A 446 11.33 -16.86 11.73
N GLN A 447 10.66 -17.09 12.86
CA GLN A 447 11.23 -17.54 14.13
C GLN A 447 12.48 -16.76 14.58
N LEU A 448 12.45 -15.45 14.46
CA LEU A 448 13.53 -14.58 14.93
C LEU A 448 13.76 -14.79 16.43
N ASP A 449 14.98 -15.20 16.80
CA ASP A 449 15.35 -15.52 18.20
C ASP A 449 16.29 -14.45 18.76
N LEU A 450 15.71 -13.46 19.44
CA LEU A 450 16.45 -12.35 20.05
C LEU A 450 16.05 -12.16 21.51
N GLY A 451 17.04 -12.09 22.38
CA GLY A 451 16.87 -11.83 23.81
C GLY A 451 16.68 -13.10 24.65
N ALA A 452 16.49 -12.93 25.97
CA ALA A 452 16.39 -14.04 26.91
C ALA A 452 14.94 -14.39 27.31
N GLY A 453 13.96 -13.58 26.89
CA GLY A 453 12.53 -13.74 27.19
C GLY A 453 11.71 -13.96 25.93
N SER A 454 10.44 -13.53 25.94
CA SER A 454 9.62 -13.54 24.72
C SER A 454 10.15 -12.49 23.73
N GLY A 455 10.82 -12.93 22.67
CA GLY A 455 11.49 -12.09 21.69
C GLY A 455 10.51 -11.45 20.68
N PRO A 456 11.03 -10.49 19.88
CA PRO A 456 10.27 -9.87 18.79
C PRO A 456 10.09 -10.83 17.62
N MET A 457 9.09 -10.53 16.78
CA MET A 457 8.94 -11.16 15.47
C MET A 457 9.82 -10.47 14.41
N ASP A 458 10.09 -11.15 13.31
CA ASP A 458 10.60 -10.51 12.11
C ASP A 458 9.45 -9.79 11.38
N HIS A 459 9.51 -8.47 11.35
CA HIS A 459 8.50 -7.65 10.69
C HIS A 459 8.72 -7.51 9.16
N THR A 460 9.75 -8.17 8.61
CA THR A 460 10.15 -8.04 7.19
C THR A 460 10.14 -9.36 6.41
N PRO A 461 9.24 -10.33 6.69
CA PRO A 461 9.28 -11.63 6.05
C PRO A 461 9.11 -11.55 4.52
N VAL A 462 8.29 -10.62 4.04
CA VAL A 462 7.98 -10.46 2.61
C VAL A 462 8.97 -9.51 1.92
N SER A 463 9.52 -8.51 2.62
CA SER A 463 10.51 -7.57 2.05
C SER A 463 11.86 -8.21 1.76
N TYR A 464 12.23 -9.25 2.51
CA TYR A 464 13.55 -9.88 2.36
C TYR A 464 13.73 -10.61 1.02
N THR A 465 12.66 -11.15 0.44
CA THR A 465 12.69 -11.75 -0.89
C THR A 465 12.85 -10.71 -2.00
N HIS A 466 12.25 -9.54 -1.86
CA HIS A 466 12.44 -8.44 -2.81
C HIS A 466 13.77 -7.70 -2.62
N LEU A 467 14.21 -7.46 -1.38
CA LEU A 467 15.50 -6.82 -1.09
C LEU A 467 16.71 -7.72 -1.44
N ARG A 468 16.59 -9.04 -1.34
CA ARG A 468 17.67 -9.94 -1.80
C ARG A 468 17.91 -9.86 -3.29
N ALA A 469 16.87 -9.68 -4.10
CA ALA A 469 17.03 -9.50 -5.55
C ALA A 469 17.65 -8.13 -5.89
N HIS A 470 17.33 -7.07 -5.12
CA HIS A 470 17.92 -5.74 -5.27
C HIS A 470 19.31 -5.60 -4.62
N ASP A 471 19.56 -6.21 -3.46
CA ASP A 471 20.85 -6.14 -2.75
C ASP A 471 21.97 -6.83 -3.52
N THR A 472 21.67 -7.89 -4.29
CA THR A 472 22.69 -8.57 -5.10
C THR A 472 23.20 -7.66 -6.22
N ARG A 473 22.39 -6.76 -6.77
CA ARG A 473 22.81 -5.79 -7.80
C ARG A 473 23.48 -4.54 -7.20
N GLY A 474 22.95 -4.01 -6.08
CA GLY A 474 23.53 -2.86 -5.40
C GLY A 474 24.94 -3.15 -4.84
N ASN A 475 25.16 -4.33 -4.27
CA ASN A 475 26.47 -4.74 -3.76
C ASN A 475 27.48 -5.03 -4.88
N LEU A 476 27.06 -5.46 -6.08
CA LEU A 476 27.93 -5.60 -7.24
C LEU A 476 28.38 -4.25 -7.80
N VAL A 477 27.51 -3.25 -7.82
CA VAL A 477 27.84 -1.90 -8.27
C VAL A 477 28.75 -1.18 -7.27
N CYS A 478 28.53 -1.33 -5.97
CA CYS A 478 29.43 -0.77 -4.94
C CYS A 478 30.81 -1.42 -4.91
N ARG A 479 30.94 -2.71 -5.23
CA ARG A 479 32.26 -3.37 -5.35
C ARG A 479 33.03 -2.93 -6.58
N LEU A 480 32.36 -2.68 -7.70
CA LEU A 480 32.98 -2.18 -8.93
C LEU A 480 33.41 -0.70 -8.88
N LEU A 481 32.92 0.07 -7.88
CA LEU A 481 33.33 1.47 -7.66
C LEU A 481 34.43 1.61 -6.59
N LEU A 482 34.87 0.51 -5.95
CA LEU A 482 35.92 0.49 -4.92
C LEU A 482 37.19 -0.24 -5.40
N GLU A 483 37.25 -0.76 -6.62
CA GLU A 483 38.41 -1.19 -7.36
C GLU A 483 38.69 -0.22 -8.53
#